data_0538f4775582d140f3c215b2c1c08833
#
_entry.id   0538f4775582d140f3c215b2c1c08833
#
_cell.length_a   1.000
_cell.length_b   1.000
_cell.length_c   1.000
_cell.angle_alpha   90.00
_cell.angle_beta   90.00
_cell.angle_gamma   90.00
#
_symmetry.space_group_name_H-M   'P 1'
#
loop_
_entity.id
_entity.type
_entity.pdbx_description
1 polymer ?
#
loop_
_entity_poly.entity_id
_entity_poly.type
_entity_poly.pdbx_seq_one_letter_code
_entity_poly.pdbx_strand_id
1 'polypeptide(L)'
;MGFDFGKAKTHRSEEKCYTYRQIETEEEFVLQLDGISLYACASELQRSLQGGRIERIAQPSRQTVVLTIRAQGHNHRLLLSCEPESPRAHLIQTAEKGPEKPFTFLMILRKHLVHARIVEINVPRCDRILQIVCDALDDLGARVRLTLIAELMGKHSNLILVGPNGVILDCAKRIPPSVSSLRTVLPGDRYEAPPVQHKQDLLSASFDSLEAALHHPEATTLSDVLVSGFYGISPYAARYLCRKAGYEADLHAPFPEDVCQSVASILLTLQKDLLTHSFTPCLLYRGCQEAEGFFPFLPNDGSKYRPMESMQAAMLAYYEAKRLEKSILRQRTQLTSLLQTRLQKLYKRLQIQRDTLAKSDTFERVRTEGELILAYAYQIPPHQAKIELYDYTQDTMVTLSYDPALSAQENAQKRFKRYQKLRSASQAAEMQIREIEPERQYLEGVLFSVQQAETLDQLLDIRHELQEEGLIPLSQEAGRRRQTAQSQPLHFVSTDGIDMYCGRNNAQNDFVTLKLSKSTDTWLHAQGMPGSHVLIKSSNVPTETLKQAAQIAAFYSKGRRSENVPIDYTLIKYVRKPSGAKPGFVTYTSQKTLFITPNEALVKSLFAREDTK
;
A
#
# COMPACT_ATOMS: atom_id res chain seq x y z
N MET A 1 -6.60 66.55 -16.90
CA MET A 1 -7.50 65.75 -16.02
C MET A 1 -7.68 64.41 -16.71
N GLY A 2 -6.88 63.46 -16.29
CA GLY A 2 -6.91 62.10 -16.80
C GLY A 2 -7.85 61.23 -15.98
N PHE A 3 -8.67 60.43 -16.64
CA PHE A 3 -9.39 59.32 -16.01
C PHE A 3 -8.83 57.99 -16.52
N ASP A 4 -8.28 57.29 -15.58
CA ASP A 4 -7.66 55.97 -15.72
C ASP A 4 -8.75 54.88 -15.77
N PHE A 5 -8.77 54.04 -16.80
CA PHE A 5 -9.67 52.90 -16.91
C PHE A 5 -9.03 51.65 -16.24
N GLY A 6 -9.49 51.37 -15.05
CA GLY A 6 -9.11 50.19 -14.28
C GLY A 6 -9.44 48.89 -15.00
N LYS A 7 -8.44 48.03 -15.15
CA LYS A 7 -8.54 46.67 -15.64
C LYS A 7 -9.25 45.80 -14.61
N ALA A 8 -10.38 45.20 -14.97
CA ALA A 8 -11.05 44.16 -14.23
C ALA A 8 -10.15 42.92 -14.14
N LYS A 9 -9.71 42.57 -12.92
CA LYS A 9 -9.04 41.31 -12.61
C LYS A 9 -10.10 40.20 -12.47
N THR A 10 -10.03 39.23 -13.35
CA THR A 10 -10.73 37.95 -13.23
C THR A 10 -10.23 37.21 -12.00
N HIS A 11 -11.12 37.00 -11.05
CA HIS A 11 -10.88 36.10 -9.91
C HIS A 11 -10.74 34.63 -10.42
N ARG A 12 -9.51 34.15 -10.48
CA ARG A 12 -9.22 32.71 -10.42
C ARG A 12 -9.44 32.26 -8.97
N SER A 13 -10.38 31.37 -8.79
CA SER A 13 -10.54 30.63 -7.54
C SER A 13 -9.29 29.78 -7.30
N GLU A 14 -8.44 30.23 -6.39
CA GLU A 14 -7.36 29.42 -5.82
C GLU A 14 -7.99 28.34 -4.95
N GLU A 15 -7.92 27.10 -5.42
CA GLU A 15 -8.08 25.93 -4.57
C GLU A 15 -7.01 25.98 -3.48
N LYS A 16 -7.41 26.34 -2.28
CA LYS A 16 -6.58 26.22 -1.08
C LYS A 16 -6.29 24.76 -0.83
N CYS A 17 -5.12 24.34 -1.28
CA CYS A 17 -4.46 23.13 -0.79
C CYS A 17 -4.28 23.30 0.73
N TYR A 18 -5.05 22.59 1.53
CA TYR A 18 -4.84 22.54 2.97
C TYR A 18 -3.51 21.83 3.22
N THR A 19 -2.47 22.63 3.42
CA THR A 19 -1.23 22.18 4.04
C THR A 19 -1.57 21.61 5.40
N TYR A 20 -1.35 20.31 5.55
CA TYR A 20 -1.28 19.66 6.84
C TYR A 20 -0.32 20.48 7.72
N ARG A 21 -0.83 20.95 8.87
CA ARG A 21 0.02 21.48 9.93
C ARG A 21 1.09 20.46 10.21
N GLN A 22 2.34 20.90 10.17
CA GLN A 22 3.47 20.23 10.76
C GLN A 22 3.10 19.84 12.20
N ILE A 23 2.74 18.56 12.36
CA ILE A 23 2.95 17.85 13.60
C ILE A 23 4.46 17.67 13.60
N GLU A 24 5.11 18.14 14.66
CA GLU A 24 6.52 17.95 14.93
C GLU A 24 6.90 16.53 14.52
N THR A 25 7.83 16.41 13.62
CA THR A 25 8.38 15.16 13.15
C THR A 25 9.10 14.53 14.33
N GLU A 26 8.43 13.72 15.13
CA GLU A 26 9.10 12.60 15.75
C GLU A 26 9.77 11.87 14.59
N GLU A 27 11.09 11.94 14.52
CA GLU A 27 11.88 11.25 13.51
C GLU A 27 11.39 9.81 13.44
N GLU A 28 10.98 9.38 12.28
CA GLU A 28 10.47 8.04 12.00
C GLU A 28 11.61 7.03 12.21
N PHE A 29 11.85 6.63 13.47
CA PHE A 29 12.82 5.61 13.80
C PHE A 29 12.28 4.25 13.39
N VAL A 30 12.41 3.93 12.11
CA VAL A 30 12.26 2.56 11.66
C VAL A 30 13.31 1.72 12.37
N LEU A 31 12.86 0.84 13.27
CA LEU A 31 13.75 -0.08 13.99
C LEU A 31 14.31 -1.09 12.97
N GLN A 32 15.44 -0.76 12.38
CA GLN A 32 16.16 -1.66 11.49
C GLN A 32 16.88 -2.73 12.32
N LEU A 33 17.16 -3.87 11.71
CA LEU A 33 17.98 -4.92 12.30
C LEU A 33 19.31 -4.34 12.76
N ASP A 34 19.53 -4.26 14.08
CA ASP A 34 20.78 -3.84 14.68
C ASP A 34 21.69 -5.02 15.02
N GLY A 35 22.91 -4.71 15.48
CA GLY A 35 23.89 -5.73 15.78
C GLY A 35 23.51 -6.59 16.99
N ILE A 36 22.90 -5.98 18.02
CA ILE A 36 22.44 -6.69 19.22
C ILE A 36 21.33 -7.69 18.87
N SER A 37 20.35 -7.25 18.07
CA SER A 37 19.25 -8.11 17.59
C SER A 37 19.76 -9.24 16.68
N LEU A 38 20.74 -8.94 15.82
CA LEU A 38 21.37 -9.95 14.97
C LEU A 38 22.18 -10.96 15.80
N TYR A 39 22.88 -10.50 16.83
CA TYR A 39 23.63 -11.37 17.74
C TYR A 39 22.69 -12.33 18.49
N ALA A 40 21.59 -11.83 19.04
CA ALA A 40 20.56 -12.66 19.67
C ALA A 40 19.98 -13.69 18.69
N CYS A 41 19.65 -13.27 17.47
CA CYS A 41 19.20 -14.14 16.40
C CYS A 41 20.24 -15.23 16.07
N ALA A 42 21.51 -14.86 15.90
CA ALA A 42 22.59 -15.76 15.56
C ALA A 42 22.85 -16.82 16.65
N SER A 43 22.73 -16.44 17.93
CA SER A 43 22.86 -17.38 19.03
C SER A 43 21.78 -18.46 19.04
N GLU A 44 20.54 -18.12 18.64
CA GLU A 44 19.46 -19.08 18.45
C GLU A 44 19.69 -19.98 17.22
N LEU A 45 20.16 -19.38 16.10
CA LEU A 45 20.53 -20.13 14.90
C LEU A 45 21.68 -21.10 15.17
N GLN A 46 22.69 -20.69 15.91
CA GLN A 46 23.80 -21.56 16.33
C GLN A 46 23.29 -22.78 17.07
N ARG A 47 22.44 -22.61 18.08
CA ARG A 47 21.85 -23.70 18.85
C ARG A 47 21.01 -24.66 18.00
N SER A 48 20.26 -24.13 17.04
CA SER A 48 19.33 -24.92 16.24
C SER A 48 19.97 -25.61 15.04
N LEU A 49 21.03 -25.02 14.47
CA LEU A 49 21.57 -25.42 13.17
C LEU A 49 22.99 -25.99 13.22
N GLN A 50 23.71 -25.87 14.35
CA GLN A 50 25.07 -26.42 14.48
C GLN A 50 25.09 -27.94 14.21
N GLY A 51 26.08 -28.41 13.43
CA GLY A 51 26.20 -29.77 12.97
C GLY A 51 25.21 -30.17 11.85
N GLY A 52 24.27 -29.29 11.53
CA GLY A 52 23.27 -29.50 10.48
C GLY A 52 23.88 -29.57 9.08
N ARG A 53 23.26 -30.35 8.19
CA ARG A 53 23.68 -30.51 6.80
C ARG A 53 22.80 -29.66 5.87
N ILE A 54 23.42 -28.92 4.98
CA ILE A 54 22.73 -28.14 3.95
C ILE A 54 22.25 -29.12 2.87
N GLU A 55 20.94 -29.33 2.75
CA GLU A 55 20.33 -30.26 1.81
C GLU A 55 19.98 -29.58 0.47
N ARG A 56 19.52 -28.34 0.53
CA ARG A 56 19.04 -27.62 -0.64
C ARG A 56 19.28 -26.13 -0.49
N ILE A 57 19.58 -25.47 -1.64
CA ILE A 57 19.72 -24.01 -1.72
C ILE A 57 18.80 -23.50 -2.82
N ALA A 58 18.00 -22.49 -2.48
CA ALA A 58 17.14 -21.76 -3.39
C ALA A 58 17.50 -20.27 -3.36
N GLN A 59 17.31 -19.56 -4.48
CA GLN A 59 17.52 -18.12 -4.59
C GLN A 59 16.29 -17.50 -5.26
N PRO A 60 15.28 -17.09 -4.47
CA PRO A 60 14.04 -16.49 -4.99
C PRO A 60 14.26 -15.18 -5.72
N SER A 61 15.20 -14.34 -5.27
CA SER A 61 15.60 -13.08 -5.92
C SER A 61 17.13 -12.99 -6.00
N ARG A 62 17.65 -12.01 -6.75
CA ARG A 62 19.12 -11.79 -6.81
C ARG A 62 19.75 -11.59 -5.43
N GLN A 63 18.99 -11.12 -4.47
CA GLN A 63 19.47 -10.65 -3.17
C GLN A 63 18.96 -11.51 -2.00
N THR A 64 18.23 -12.58 -2.26
CA THR A 64 17.68 -13.46 -1.24
C THR A 64 18.05 -14.91 -1.51
N VAL A 65 18.66 -15.57 -0.52
CA VAL A 65 19.03 -16.98 -0.54
C VAL A 65 18.30 -17.71 0.58
N VAL A 66 17.84 -18.91 0.33
CA VAL A 66 17.22 -19.80 1.33
C VAL A 66 17.98 -21.12 1.37
N LEU A 67 18.54 -21.42 2.55
CA LEU A 67 19.20 -22.69 2.84
C LEU A 67 18.20 -23.63 3.50
N THR A 68 17.99 -24.82 2.95
CA THR A 68 17.28 -25.91 3.65
C THR A 68 18.31 -26.78 4.35
N ILE A 69 18.24 -26.83 5.67
CA ILE A 69 19.24 -27.44 6.55
C ILE A 69 18.57 -28.55 7.35
N ARG A 70 19.13 -29.76 7.31
CA ARG A 70 18.71 -30.86 8.15
C ARG A 70 19.53 -30.85 9.44
N ALA A 71 18.88 -30.47 10.54
CA ALA A 71 19.51 -30.42 11.88
C ALA A 71 18.54 -30.97 12.93
N GLN A 72 19.06 -31.68 13.95
CA GLN A 72 18.28 -32.17 15.09
C GLN A 72 17.01 -32.95 14.70
N GLY A 73 17.06 -33.72 13.60
CA GLY A 73 15.90 -34.48 13.11
C GLY A 73 14.87 -33.69 12.31
N HIS A 74 15.01 -32.36 12.14
CA HIS A 74 14.07 -31.47 11.45
C HIS A 74 14.68 -30.76 10.25
N ASN A 75 13.84 -30.31 9.34
CA ASN A 75 14.25 -29.47 8.22
C ASN A 75 13.97 -28.00 8.56
N HIS A 76 15.03 -27.22 8.70
CA HIS A 76 14.98 -25.77 8.91
C HIS A 76 15.22 -25.06 7.59
N ARG A 77 14.56 -23.91 7.39
CA ARG A 77 14.79 -23.06 6.23
C ARG A 77 15.30 -21.70 6.71
N LEU A 78 16.59 -21.46 6.49
CA LEU A 78 17.24 -20.20 6.83
C LEU A 78 17.18 -19.27 5.62
N LEU A 79 16.51 -18.15 5.75
CA LEU A 79 16.48 -17.07 4.77
C LEU A 79 17.59 -16.07 5.09
N LEU A 80 18.38 -15.74 4.07
CA LEU A 80 19.39 -14.67 4.08
C LEU A 80 19.01 -13.67 2.99
N SER A 81 18.77 -12.42 3.34
CA SER A 81 18.42 -11.36 2.39
C SER A 81 19.35 -10.16 2.55
N CYS A 82 19.95 -9.75 1.44
CA CYS A 82 20.71 -8.51 1.33
C CYS A 82 19.95 -7.43 0.55
N GLU A 83 18.61 -7.48 0.55
CA GLU A 83 17.76 -6.43 0.01
C GLU A 83 17.93 -5.14 0.80
N PRO A 84 18.21 -3.97 0.16
CA PRO A 84 18.52 -2.72 0.85
C PRO A 84 17.47 -2.27 1.86
N GLU A 85 16.20 -2.47 1.54
CA GLU A 85 15.06 -2.04 2.36
C GLU A 85 14.78 -2.99 3.55
N SER A 86 15.23 -4.25 3.46
CA SER A 86 14.94 -5.27 4.49
C SER A 86 16.02 -6.34 4.57
N PRO A 87 17.28 -5.95 4.92
CA PRO A 87 18.34 -6.92 5.13
C PRO A 87 18.02 -7.77 6.37
N ARG A 88 18.13 -9.11 6.25
CA ARG A 88 17.73 -10.01 7.33
C ARG A 88 18.30 -11.42 7.21
N ALA A 89 18.38 -12.09 8.34
CA ALA A 89 18.71 -13.50 8.43
C ALA A 89 17.82 -14.14 9.51
N HIS A 90 16.89 -15.02 9.13
CA HIS A 90 16.01 -15.71 10.10
C HIS A 90 15.40 -17.00 9.49
N LEU A 91 14.85 -17.84 10.36
CA LEU A 91 14.12 -19.03 9.92
C LEU A 91 12.76 -18.68 9.32
N ILE A 92 12.37 -19.41 8.28
CA ILE A 92 11.07 -19.26 7.61
C ILE A 92 10.36 -20.63 7.48
N GLN A 93 9.03 -20.60 7.39
CA GLN A 93 8.25 -21.84 7.23
C GLN A 93 8.21 -22.31 5.77
N THR A 94 8.04 -21.39 4.82
CA THR A 94 7.91 -21.69 3.39
C THR A 94 8.90 -20.88 2.57
N ALA A 95 9.55 -21.52 1.59
CA ALA A 95 10.42 -20.84 0.65
C ALA A 95 9.68 -20.54 -0.65
N GLU A 96 9.85 -19.35 -1.18
CA GLU A 96 9.37 -18.98 -2.51
C GLU A 96 10.18 -19.71 -3.60
N LYS A 97 9.52 -19.99 -4.72
CA LYS A 97 10.21 -20.56 -5.89
C LYS A 97 11.11 -19.52 -6.53
N GLY A 98 12.32 -19.91 -6.88
CA GLY A 98 13.21 -19.08 -7.67
C GLY A 98 12.77 -18.99 -9.14
N PRO A 99 13.42 -18.10 -9.92
CA PRO A 99 13.19 -17.99 -11.36
C PRO A 99 13.55 -19.30 -12.08
N GLU A 100 12.98 -19.53 -13.25
CA GLU A 100 13.27 -20.71 -14.09
C GLU A 100 14.77 -20.79 -14.43
N LYS A 101 15.39 -19.65 -14.75
CA LYS A 101 16.82 -19.56 -15.00
C LYS A 101 17.56 -19.18 -13.72
N PRO A 102 18.39 -20.10 -13.17
CA PRO A 102 19.09 -19.86 -11.90
C PRO A 102 20.16 -18.76 -12.06
N PHE A 103 20.38 -18.01 -10.98
CA PHE A 103 21.47 -17.02 -10.92
C PHE A 103 22.85 -17.72 -10.79
N THR A 104 23.90 -17.07 -11.26
CA THR A 104 25.28 -17.59 -11.18
C THR A 104 25.68 -17.86 -9.74
N PHE A 105 25.39 -16.94 -8.82
CA PHE A 105 25.70 -17.10 -7.41
C PHE A 105 25.04 -18.36 -6.79
N LEU A 106 23.80 -18.67 -7.19
CA LEU A 106 23.13 -19.90 -6.75
C LEU A 106 23.88 -21.15 -7.22
N MET A 107 24.39 -21.15 -8.44
CA MET A 107 25.15 -22.30 -8.97
C MET A 107 26.43 -22.53 -8.19
N ILE A 108 27.14 -21.46 -7.83
CA ILE A 108 28.35 -21.53 -6.98
C ILE A 108 28.00 -21.98 -5.57
N LEU A 109 26.94 -21.41 -4.96
CA LEU A 109 26.49 -21.88 -3.63
C LEU A 109 26.13 -23.36 -3.63
N ARG A 110 25.43 -23.84 -4.67
CA ARG A 110 25.06 -25.27 -4.79
C ARG A 110 26.29 -26.16 -4.96
N LYS A 111 27.24 -25.74 -5.78
CA LYS A 111 28.47 -26.50 -6.00
C LYS A 111 29.26 -26.73 -4.70
N HIS A 112 29.35 -25.69 -3.88
CA HIS A 112 30.26 -25.69 -2.74
C HIS A 112 29.59 -25.99 -1.39
N LEU A 113 28.30 -25.65 -1.21
CA LEU A 113 27.64 -25.75 0.09
C LEU A 113 26.57 -26.84 0.18
N VAL A 114 26.11 -27.44 -0.93
CA VAL A 114 25.19 -28.58 -0.82
C VAL A 114 25.95 -29.76 -0.20
N HIS A 115 25.35 -30.35 0.83
CA HIS A 115 25.90 -31.39 1.71
C HIS A 115 26.98 -30.93 2.70
N ALA A 116 27.38 -29.65 2.68
CA ALA A 116 28.26 -29.10 3.70
C ALA A 116 27.60 -29.12 5.10
N ARG A 117 28.42 -29.24 6.15
CA ARG A 117 27.97 -29.19 7.55
C ARG A 117 28.26 -27.85 8.17
N ILE A 118 27.28 -27.27 8.85
CA ILE A 118 27.45 -26.03 9.60
C ILE A 118 28.26 -26.32 10.86
N VAL A 119 29.39 -25.64 11.01
CA VAL A 119 30.28 -25.73 12.15
C VAL A 119 29.93 -24.66 13.17
N GLU A 120 29.77 -23.43 12.69
CA GLU A 120 29.60 -22.27 13.53
C GLU A 120 28.76 -21.21 12.84
N ILE A 121 27.90 -20.52 13.61
CA ILE A 121 27.15 -19.33 13.20
C ILE A 121 27.46 -18.25 14.25
N ASN A 122 28.08 -17.17 13.82
CA ASN A 122 28.46 -16.09 14.71
C ASN A 122 28.25 -14.70 14.09
N VAL A 123 28.30 -13.67 14.96
CA VAL A 123 28.22 -12.25 14.63
C VAL A 123 29.40 -11.56 15.32
N PRO A 124 30.52 -11.37 14.62
CA PRO A 124 31.70 -10.76 15.21
C PRO A 124 31.43 -9.36 15.73
N ARG A 125 31.87 -9.04 16.93
CA ARG A 125 31.79 -7.71 17.58
C ARG A 125 30.35 -7.18 17.71
N CYS A 126 29.32 -8.02 17.63
CA CYS A 126 27.93 -7.58 17.47
C CYS A 126 27.69 -6.64 16.26
N ASP A 127 28.56 -6.66 15.24
CA ASP A 127 28.31 -5.90 14.01
C ASP A 127 27.25 -6.61 13.16
N ARG A 128 26.70 -5.91 12.17
CA ARG A 128 25.64 -6.47 11.29
C ARG A 128 26.20 -7.41 10.20
N ILE A 129 27.10 -8.31 10.62
CA ILE A 129 27.76 -9.31 9.77
C ILE A 129 27.53 -10.69 10.37
N LEU A 130 26.68 -11.47 9.73
CA LEU A 130 26.45 -12.87 10.09
C LEU A 130 27.42 -13.75 9.31
N GLN A 131 28.17 -14.60 10.01
CA GLN A 131 29.07 -15.59 9.40
C GLN A 131 28.53 -17.01 9.65
N ILE A 132 28.41 -17.79 8.60
CA ILE A 132 28.04 -19.20 8.63
C ILE A 132 29.23 -19.99 8.13
N VAL A 133 29.95 -20.60 9.06
CA VAL A 133 31.15 -21.42 8.79
C VAL A 133 30.71 -22.84 8.52
N CYS A 134 31.14 -23.39 7.40
CA CYS A 134 30.76 -24.74 6.95
C CYS A 134 31.99 -25.59 6.64
N ASP A 135 31.97 -26.86 7.02
CA ASP A 135 32.89 -27.88 6.52
C ASP A 135 32.27 -28.51 5.28
N ALA A 136 32.97 -28.42 4.15
CA ALA A 136 32.58 -28.96 2.86
C ALA A 136 33.66 -29.90 2.30
N LEU A 137 33.40 -30.53 1.18
CA LEU A 137 34.39 -31.28 0.41
C LEU A 137 34.70 -30.48 -0.86
N ASP A 138 35.98 -30.40 -1.21
CA ASP A 138 36.42 -29.85 -2.49
C ASP A 138 36.22 -30.85 -3.64
N ASP A 139 36.57 -30.45 -4.87
CA ASP A 139 36.45 -31.30 -6.06
C ASP A 139 37.35 -32.56 -6.00
N LEU A 140 38.33 -32.62 -5.10
CA LEU A 140 39.23 -33.76 -4.86
C LEU A 140 38.78 -34.61 -3.62
N GLY A 141 37.70 -34.25 -2.94
CA GLY A 141 37.21 -34.92 -1.76
C GLY A 141 37.92 -34.52 -0.45
N ALA A 142 38.81 -33.53 -0.48
CA ALA A 142 39.46 -33.01 0.72
C ALA A 142 38.50 -32.09 1.50
N ARG A 143 38.59 -32.12 2.85
CA ARG A 143 37.81 -31.25 3.71
C ARG A 143 38.31 -29.81 3.60
N VAL A 144 37.42 -28.91 3.29
CA VAL A 144 37.70 -27.47 3.19
C VAL A 144 36.70 -26.69 4.05
N ARG A 145 37.19 -25.62 4.65
CA ARG A 145 36.36 -24.70 5.44
C ARG A 145 35.93 -23.53 4.56
N LEU A 146 34.62 -23.33 4.46
CA LEU A 146 34.00 -22.25 3.69
C LEU A 146 33.19 -21.38 4.63
N THR A 147 33.10 -20.09 4.36
CA THR A 147 32.30 -19.16 5.15
C THR A 147 31.31 -18.44 4.24
N LEU A 148 30.02 -18.61 4.51
CA LEU A 148 28.97 -17.77 3.90
C LEU A 148 28.74 -16.56 4.80
N ILE A 149 29.07 -15.37 4.29
CA ILE A 149 29.00 -14.10 5.00
C ILE A 149 27.74 -13.35 4.52
N ALA A 150 26.91 -12.91 5.45
CA ALA A 150 25.80 -12.02 5.19
C ALA A 150 26.07 -10.66 5.88
N GLU A 151 26.45 -9.67 5.09
CA GLU A 151 26.55 -8.27 5.52
C GLU A 151 25.18 -7.63 5.42
N LEU A 152 24.60 -7.17 6.55
CA LEU A 152 23.21 -6.72 6.64
C LEU A 152 23.15 -5.22 7.00
N MET A 153 23.65 -4.37 6.09
CA MET A 153 23.89 -2.93 6.30
C MET A 153 23.14 -2.05 5.30
N GLY A 154 21.82 -2.25 5.15
CA GLY A 154 20.97 -1.46 4.25
C GLY A 154 21.45 -1.55 2.80
N LYS A 155 21.73 -0.40 2.16
CA LYS A 155 22.19 -0.35 0.77
C LYS A 155 23.53 -1.07 0.53
N HIS A 156 24.34 -1.21 1.55
CA HIS A 156 25.65 -1.88 1.50
C HIS A 156 25.57 -3.38 1.81
N SER A 157 24.38 -3.93 2.04
CA SER A 157 24.20 -5.36 2.30
C SER A 157 24.64 -6.22 1.14
N ASN A 158 25.27 -7.37 1.47
CA ASN A 158 25.73 -8.36 0.48
C ASN A 158 25.69 -9.78 1.06
N LEU A 159 25.69 -10.80 0.19
CA LEU A 159 25.93 -12.20 0.54
C LEU A 159 27.18 -12.64 -0.20
N ILE A 160 28.18 -13.15 0.53
CA ILE A 160 29.52 -13.43 -0.01
C ILE A 160 29.91 -14.84 0.42
N LEU A 161 30.30 -15.69 -0.53
CA LEU A 161 30.89 -16.98 -0.24
C LEU A 161 32.40 -16.87 -0.27
N VAL A 162 33.03 -17.17 0.86
CA VAL A 162 34.48 -17.11 1.04
C VAL A 162 35.04 -18.52 1.19
N GLY A 163 36.06 -18.79 0.40
CA GLY A 163 36.77 -20.06 0.39
C GLY A 163 37.94 -20.10 1.38
N PRO A 164 38.77 -21.17 1.30
CA PRO A 164 40.01 -21.27 2.05
C PRO A 164 40.91 -20.04 1.80
N ASN A 165 41.70 -19.67 2.78
CA ASN A 165 42.62 -18.51 2.72
C ASN A 165 41.93 -17.14 2.57
N GLY A 166 40.62 -17.05 2.76
CA GLY A 166 39.90 -15.80 2.72
C GLY A 166 39.58 -15.30 1.30
N VAL A 167 39.66 -16.13 0.27
CA VAL A 167 39.37 -15.76 -1.14
C VAL A 167 37.87 -15.81 -1.39
N ILE A 168 37.32 -14.77 -2.00
CA ILE A 168 35.91 -14.70 -2.40
C ILE A 168 35.66 -15.66 -3.59
N LEU A 169 34.79 -16.65 -3.41
CA LEU A 169 34.40 -17.57 -4.48
C LEU A 169 33.33 -16.94 -5.38
N ASP A 170 32.32 -16.29 -4.80
CA ASP A 170 31.35 -15.44 -5.50
C ASP A 170 30.52 -14.63 -4.48
N CYS A 171 29.70 -13.70 -4.98
CA CYS A 171 28.84 -12.84 -4.17
C CYS A 171 27.53 -12.47 -4.88
N ALA A 172 26.50 -12.12 -4.11
CA ALA A 172 25.21 -11.69 -4.65
C ALA A 172 25.31 -10.33 -5.38
N LYS A 173 26.13 -9.42 -4.86
CA LYS A 173 26.42 -8.11 -5.45
C LYS A 173 27.92 -7.97 -5.67
N ARG A 174 28.33 -7.86 -6.92
CA ARG A 174 29.74 -7.58 -7.28
C ARG A 174 29.99 -6.10 -7.19
N ILE A 175 31.03 -5.71 -6.44
CA ILE A 175 31.42 -4.31 -6.21
C ILE A 175 32.81 -4.11 -6.83
N PRO A 176 32.90 -3.65 -8.10
CA PRO A 176 34.16 -3.35 -8.73
C PRO A 176 34.73 -2.00 -8.27
N PRO A 177 36.03 -1.71 -8.54
CA PRO A 177 36.68 -0.43 -8.20
C PRO A 177 35.95 0.80 -8.76
N SER A 178 35.21 0.65 -9.86
CA SER A 178 34.40 1.72 -10.45
C SER A 178 33.17 2.09 -9.62
N VAL A 179 32.71 1.22 -8.70
CA VAL A 179 31.55 1.44 -7.84
C VAL A 179 31.98 1.88 -6.45
N SER A 180 33.11 1.39 -5.94
CA SER A 180 33.67 1.76 -4.64
C SER A 180 35.18 1.81 -4.70
N SER A 181 35.76 2.94 -4.33
CA SER A 181 37.21 3.11 -4.16
C SER A 181 37.73 2.59 -2.81
N LEU A 182 36.83 2.40 -1.83
CA LEU A 182 37.21 1.99 -0.50
C LEU A 182 37.33 0.48 -0.34
N ARG A 183 36.53 -0.29 -1.06
CA ARG A 183 36.47 -1.76 -0.94
C ARG A 183 35.91 -2.39 -2.21
N THR A 184 36.60 -3.40 -2.72
CA THR A 184 36.12 -4.25 -3.81
C THR A 184 35.55 -5.56 -3.26
N VAL A 185 34.54 -6.11 -3.95
CA VAL A 185 33.96 -7.44 -3.64
C VAL A 185 33.74 -8.16 -4.97
N LEU A 186 34.77 -8.87 -5.41
CA LEU A 186 34.76 -9.61 -6.65
C LEU A 186 35.25 -11.05 -6.43
N PRO A 187 34.80 -12.02 -7.22
CA PRO A 187 35.35 -13.36 -7.20
C PRO A 187 36.88 -13.33 -7.49
N GLY A 188 37.65 -14.02 -6.65
CA GLY A 188 39.12 -14.04 -6.69
C GLY A 188 39.80 -13.03 -5.77
N ASP A 189 39.12 -11.97 -5.36
CA ASP A 189 39.67 -11.04 -4.36
C ASP A 189 39.73 -11.69 -2.98
N ARG A 190 40.59 -11.17 -2.11
CA ARG A 190 40.58 -11.52 -0.69
C ARG A 190 39.41 -10.79 -0.01
N TYR A 191 38.66 -11.50 0.83
CA TYR A 191 37.60 -10.87 1.61
C TYR A 191 38.20 -9.92 2.66
N GLU A 192 37.79 -8.69 2.60
CA GLU A 192 38.04 -7.68 3.61
C GLU A 192 36.72 -7.31 4.28
N ALA A 193 36.70 -7.18 5.61
CA ALA A 193 35.53 -6.70 6.32
C ALA A 193 35.21 -5.23 5.92
N PRO A 194 33.99 -4.77 6.08
CA PRO A 194 33.67 -3.34 5.91
C PRO A 194 34.63 -2.46 6.70
N PRO A 195 34.88 -1.21 6.25
CA PRO A 195 35.86 -0.32 6.89
C PRO A 195 35.66 -0.24 8.41
N VAL A 196 36.73 -0.36 9.16
CA VAL A 196 36.72 -0.35 10.62
C VAL A 196 36.22 1.03 11.06
N GLN A 197 35.09 1.04 11.75
CA GLN A 197 34.65 2.19 12.54
C GLN A 197 35.42 2.08 13.86
N HIS A 198 36.12 3.10 14.32
CA HIS A 198 36.90 3.10 15.59
C HIS A 198 35.98 2.96 16.83
N LYS A 199 35.14 1.91 16.84
CA LYS A 199 34.20 1.59 17.92
C LYS A 199 34.75 0.50 18.82
N GLN A 200 34.31 0.51 20.07
CA GLN A 200 34.64 -0.53 21.04
C GLN A 200 33.85 -1.80 20.77
N ASP A 201 34.52 -2.94 20.93
CA ASP A 201 33.85 -4.24 20.92
C ASP A 201 33.25 -4.53 22.29
N LEU A 202 31.93 -4.44 22.39
CA LEU A 202 31.18 -4.62 23.62
C LEU A 202 31.43 -6.02 24.25
N LEU A 203 31.68 -7.05 23.45
CA LEU A 203 31.82 -8.43 23.93
C LEU A 203 33.13 -8.67 24.70
N SER A 204 34.18 -7.86 24.46
CA SER A 204 35.50 -8.01 25.05
C SER A 204 35.93 -6.82 25.91
N ALA A 205 35.09 -5.80 26.00
CA ALA A 205 35.45 -4.55 26.72
C ALA A 205 35.50 -4.75 28.24
N SER A 206 36.47 -4.13 28.91
CA SER A 206 36.53 -4.00 30.38
C SER A 206 35.70 -2.81 30.86
N PHE A 207 35.39 -2.74 32.16
CA PHE A 207 34.67 -1.60 32.71
C PHE A 207 35.36 -0.27 32.39
N ASP A 208 36.68 -0.17 32.65
CA ASP A 208 37.46 1.04 32.41
C ASP A 208 37.45 1.45 30.91
N SER A 209 37.45 0.45 30.00
CA SER A 209 37.40 0.76 28.57
C SER A 209 36.01 1.20 28.13
N LEU A 210 34.92 0.67 28.73
CA LEU A 210 33.56 1.12 28.51
C LEU A 210 33.33 2.55 28.99
N GLU A 211 33.83 2.87 30.21
CA GLU A 211 33.76 4.21 30.79
C GLU A 211 34.55 5.21 29.95
N ALA A 212 35.80 4.87 29.58
CA ALA A 212 36.64 5.73 28.74
C ALA A 212 36.01 6.04 27.38
N ALA A 213 35.28 5.11 26.79
CA ALA A 213 34.59 5.31 25.52
C ALA A 213 33.42 6.31 25.60
N LEU A 214 32.90 6.59 26.80
CA LEU A 214 31.84 7.60 27.00
C LEU A 214 32.38 9.04 26.95
N HIS A 215 33.68 9.23 27.00
CA HIS A 215 34.35 10.54 26.87
C HIS A 215 34.68 10.87 25.40
N HIS A 216 33.91 10.42 24.42
CA HIS A 216 34.18 10.62 22.99
C HIS A 216 34.06 12.11 22.61
N PRO A 217 35.12 12.74 22.03
CA PRO A 217 35.17 14.18 21.83
C PRO A 217 34.20 14.75 20.80
N GLU A 218 33.63 13.94 19.91
CA GLU A 218 32.77 14.40 18.83
C GLU A 218 31.26 14.15 19.08
N ALA A 219 30.91 13.45 20.14
CA ALA A 219 29.53 13.14 20.45
C ALA A 219 28.87 14.25 21.26
N THR A 220 27.64 14.61 20.88
CA THR A 220 26.91 15.72 21.51
C THR A 220 25.96 15.26 22.59
N THR A 221 25.36 14.09 22.41
CA THR A 221 24.39 13.52 23.37
C THR A 221 24.83 12.14 23.87
N LEU A 222 24.26 11.70 24.98
CA LEU A 222 24.53 10.37 25.54
C LEU A 222 24.16 9.23 24.57
N SER A 223 23.06 9.39 23.83
CA SER A 223 22.69 8.45 22.76
C SER A 223 23.73 8.42 21.63
N ASP A 224 24.25 9.58 21.20
CA ASP A 224 25.25 9.66 20.14
C ASP A 224 26.57 8.99 20.56
N VAL A 225 26.99 9.15 21.81
CA VAL A 225 28.17 8.45 22.34
C VAL A 225 28.01 6.95 22.27
N LEU A 226 26.85 6.42 22.67
CA LEU A 226 26.59 4.99 22.62
C LEU A 226 26.56 4.45 21.17
N VAL A 227 25.94 5.17 20.25
CA VAL A 227 25.86 4.77 18.84
C VAL A 227 27.23 4.87 18.15
N SER A 228 28.00 5.92 18.40
CA SER A 228 29.31 6.13 17.77
C SER A 228 30.44 5.36 18.46
N GLY A 229 30.35 5.11 19.75
CA GLY A 229 31.39 4.48 20.55
C GLY A 229 31.39 2.94 20.49
N PHE A 230 30.26 2.28 20.23
CA PHE A 230 30.14 0.82 20.35
C PHE A 230 29.58 0.16 19.10
N TYR A 231 30.13 -1.01 18.76
CA TYR A 231 29.54 -1.85 17.70
C TYR A 231 28.18 -2.38 18.13
N GLY A 232 27.27 -2.48 17.18
CA GLY A 232 25.98 -3.14 17.35
C GLY A 232 24.86 -2.32 17.97
N ILE A 233 25.19 -1.19 18.59
CA ILE A 233 24.21 -0.31 19.23
C ILE A 233 23.55 0.59 18.18
N SER A 234 22.23 0.45 18.04
CA SER A 234 21.38 1.31 17.24
C SER A 234 20.88 2.52 18.05
N PRO A 235 20.35 3.58 17.42
CA PRO A 235 19.73 4.69 18.16
C PRO A 235 18.61 4.24 19.11
N TYR A 236 17.84 3.21 18.75
CA TYR A 236 16.82 2.65 19.64
C TYR A 236 17.47 1.96 20.86
N ALA A 237 18.48 1.11 20.62
CA ALA A 237 19.20 0.43 21.68
C ALA A 237 19.90 1.43 22.61
N ALA A 238 20.47 2.51 22.06
CA ALA A 238 21.08 3.58 22.85
C ALA A 238 20.07 4.23 23.81
N ARG A 239 18.89 4.63 23.30
CA ARG A 239 17.82 5.18 24.15
C ARG A 239 17.34 4.20 25.22
N TYR A 240 17.19 2.93 24.86
CA TYR A 240 16.87 1.88 25.82
C TYR A 240 17.90 1.81 26.95
N LEU A 241 19.20 1.82 26.62
CA LEU A 241 20.30 1.76 27.59
C LEU A 241 20.38 3.01 28.46
N CYS A 242 20.23 4.21 27.89
CA CYS A 242 20.18 5.47 28.64
C CYS A 242 19.09 5.43 29.73
N ARG A 243 17.86 5.07 29.34
CA ARG A 243 16.72 4.94 30.27
C ARG A 243 16.93 3.84 31.30
N LYS A 244 17.57 2.72 30.92
CA LYS A 244 17.94 1.66 31.88
C LYS A 244 18.95 2.11 32.90
N ALA A 245 19.81 3.07 32.52
CA ALA A 245 20.76 3.74 33.43
C ALA A 245 20.11 4.87 34.25
N GLY A 246 18.88 5.25 33.97
CA GLY A 246 18.14 6.30 34.66
C GLY A 246 18.33 7.71 34.08
N TYR A 247 18.81 7.82 32.83
CA TYR A 247 19.11 9.10 32.18
C TYR A 247 18.35 9.26 30.86
N GLU A 248 18.10 10.51 30.46
CA GLU A 248 17.55 10.84 29.16
C GLU A 248 18.61 10.67 28.05
N ALA A 249 18.17 10.26 26.88
CA ALA A 249 19.04 9.95 25.75
C ALA A 249 19.73 11.20 25.15
N ASP A 250 19.07 12.35 25.27
CA ASP A 250 19.49 13.67 24.80
C ASP A 250 20.33 14.44 25.82
N LEU A 251 20.72 13.82 26.93
CA LEU A 251 21.66 14.42 27.89
C LEU A 251 22.95 14.83 27.17
N HIS A 252 23.31 16.12 27.24
CA HIS A 252 24.45 16.69 26.54
C HIS A 252 25.77 16.53 27.30
N ALA A 253 26.85 16.31 26.55
CA ALA A 253 28.23 16.34 27.08
C ALA A 253 28.61 17.74 27.55
N PRO A 254 29.56 17.87 28.53
CA PRO A 254 30.29 16.78 29.19
C PRO A 254 29.44 16.04 30.23
N PHE A 255 29.60 14.73 30.31
CA PHE A 255 28.85 13.92 31.26
C PHE A 255 29.54 13.90 32.63
N PRO A 256 28.75 14.00 33.74
CA PRO A 256 29.27 13.77 35.08
C PRO A 256 29.81 12.34 35.25
N GLU A 257 30.76 12.17 36.17
CA GLU A 257 31.42 10.89 36.46
C GLU A 257 30.42 9.79 36.84
N ASP A 258 29.41 10.12 37.65
CA ASP A 258 28.35 9.20 38.08
C ASP A 258 27.48 8.71 36.92
N VAL A 259 27.25 9.56 35.91
CA VAL A 259 26.57 9.17 34.67
C VAL A 259 27.39 8.14 33.90
N CYS A 260 28.68 8.41 33.70
CA CYS A 260 29.60 7.52 32.99
C CYS A 260 29.69 6.16 33.67
N GLN A 261 29.84 6.11 34.98
CA GLN A 261 29.90 4.88 35.78
C GLN A 261 28.61 4.09 35.73
N SER A 262 27.47 4.78 35.81
CA SER A 262 26.15 4.16 35.72
C SER A 262 25.92 3.52 34.35
N VAL A 263 26.22 4.27 33.27
CA VAL A 263 26.08 3.77 31.88
C VAL A 263 27.04 2.62 31.61
N ALA A 264 28.32 2.71 32.06
CA ALA A 264 29.29 1.63 31.94
C ALA A 264 28.81 0.36 32.66
N SER A 265 28.18 0.47 33.82
CA SER A 265 27.59 -0.65 34.56
C SER A 265 26.44 -1.31 33.77
N ILE A 266 25.59 -0.50 33.10
CA ILE A 266 24.53 -1.03 32.24
C ILE A 266 25.10 -1.69 30.99
N LEU A 267 26.18 -1.17 30.40
CA LEU A 267 26.87 -1.80 29.28
C LEU A 267 27.49 -3.16 29.67
N LEU A 268 28.09 -3.28 30.89
CA LEU A 268 28.54 -4.55 31.42
C LEU A 268 27.39 -5.55 31.63
N THR A 269 26.24 -5.06 32.09
CA THR A 269 25.05 -5.91 32.22
C THR A 269 24.62 -6.40 30.85
N LEU A 270 24.56 -5.54 29.82
CA LEU A 270 24.29 -5.92 28.45
C LEU A 270 25.30 -6.94 27.92
N GLN A 271 26.61 -6.71 28.13
CA GLN A 271 27.65 -7.67 27.76
C GLN A 271 27.40 -9.04 28.37
N LYS A 272 27.11 -9.09 29.68
CA LYS A 272 26.76 -10.34 30.36
C LYS A 272 25.55 -11.01 29.73
N ASP A 273 24.45 -10.27 29.48
CA ASP A 273 23.24 -10.80 28.86
C ASP A 273 23.52 -11.35 27.45
N LEU A 274 24.37 -10.69 26.66
CA LEU A 274 24.82 -11.17 25.36
C LEU A 274 25.61 -12.47 25.47
N LEU A 275 26.64 -12.51 26.33
CA LEU A 275 27.53 -13.69 26.49
C LEU A 275 26.81 -14.90 27.10
N THR A 276 25.83 -14.69 27.97
CA THR A 276 25.01 -15.75 28.56
C THR A 276 23.78 -16.08 27.73
N HIS A 277 23.56 -15.40 26.60
CA HIS A 277 22.38 -15.53 25.73
C HIS A 277 21.05 -15.36 26.49
N SER A 278 21.01 -14.41 27.41
CA SER A 278 19.86 -14.12 28.26
C SER A 278 18.99 -13.05 27.61
N PHE A 279 18.04 -13.47 26.76
CA PHE A 279 17.19 -12.57 26.00
C PHE A 279 15.72 -12.71 26.40
N THR A 280 14.97 -11.60 26.27
CA THR A 280 13.50 -11.51 26.43
C THR A 280 12.89 -10.87 25.18
N PRO A 281 12.88 -11.58 24.04
CA PRO A 281 12.51 -11.00 22.76
C PRO A 281 11.09 -10.46 22.74
N CYS A 282 10.89 -9.38 22.03
CA CYS A 282 9.56 -8.79 21.83
C CYS A 282 9.36 -8.24 20.43
N LEU A 283 8.10 -8.14 20.04
CA LEU A 283 7.62 -7.42 18.87
C LEU A 283 7.07 -6.07 19.33
N LEU A 284 7.52 -4.98 18.73
CA LEU A 284 7.13 -3.60 19.05
C LEU A 284 6.03 -3.13 18.09
N TYR A 285 5.11 -2.32 18.60
CA TYR A 285 3.96 -1.83 17.86
C TYR A 285 3.85 -0.31 17.90
N ARG A 286 3.54 0.29 16.73
CA ARG A 286 3.05 1.65 16.62
C ARG A 286 1.52 1.63 16.75
N GLY A 287 0.96 2.38 17.69
CA GLY A 287 -0.48 2.37 17.94
C GLY A 287 -1.02 1.02 18.39
N CYS A 288 -2.09 0.52 17.76
CA CYS A 288 -2.78 -0.70 18.22
C CYS A 288 -2.45 -1.97 17.42
N GLN A 289 -1.94 -1.87 16.19
CA GLN A 289 -1.83 -3.03 15.31
C GLN A 289 -0.60 -3.07 14.39
N GLU A 290 0.10 -1.95 14.17
CA GLU A 290 1.21 -1.92 13.22
C GLU A 290 2.51 -2.37 13.87
N ALA A 291 3.09 -3.49 13.39
CA ALA A 291 4.40 -3.96 13.84
C ALA A 291 5.49 -2.98 13.36
N GLU A 292 6.12 -2.29 14.32
CA GLU A 292 7.16 -1.28 14.06
C GLU A 292 8.56 -1.87 14.05
N GLY A 293 8.81 -2.89 14.88
CA GLY A 293 10.11 -3.52 15.00
C GLY A 293 10.12 -4.70 15.94
N PHE A 294 11.32 -5.21 16.20
CA PHE A 294 11.58 -6.27 17.16
C PHE A 294 12.85 -5.94 17.94
N PHE A 295 12.94 -6.40 19.19
CA PHE A 295 14.08 -6.14 20.03
C PHE A 295 14.35 -7.33 20.97
N PRO A 296 15.61 -7.62 21.36
CA PRO A 296 15.92 -8.78 22.20
C PRO A 296 15.63 -8.58 23.68
N PHE A 297 15.15 -7.42 24.09
CA PHE A 297 14.78 -7.10 25.47
C PHE A 297 13.42 -6.41 25.52
N LEU A 298 12.73 -6.50 26.68
CA LEU A 298 11.46 -5.80 26.86
C LEU A 298 11.68 -4.27 26.93
N PRO A 299 10.88 -3.46 26.25
CA PRO A 299 11.03 -2.01 26.26
C PRO A 299 10.73 -1.42 27.63
N ASN A 300 11.37 -0.30 27.95
CA ASN A 300 11.23 0.43 29.21
C ASN A 300 10.76 1.89 29.00
N ASP A 301 10.17 2.17 27.83
CA ASP A 301 9.76 3.50 27.38
C ASP A 301 8.26 3.67 27.23
N GLY A 302 7.47 2.72 27.72
CA GLY A 302 6.00 2.71 27.55
C GLY A 302 5.54 2.29 26.16
N SER A 303 6.43 1.91 25.24
CA SER A 303 6.08 1.37 23.94
C SER A 303 5.19 0.15 24.08
N LYS A 304 4.19 0.02 23.19
CA LYS A 304 3.38 -1.20 23.13
C LYS A 304 4.21 -2.35 22.57
N TYR A 305 4.18 -3.46 23.24
CA TYR A 305 4.93 -4.65 22.81
C TYR A 305 4.16 -5.93 23.06
N ARG A 306 4.58 -7.00 22.38
CA ARG A 306 4.18 -8.36 22.65
C ARG A 306 5.43 -9.21 22.90
N PRO A 307 5.58 -9.86 24.07
CA PRO A 307 6.65 -10.80 24.31
C PRO A 307 6.60 -11.95 23.30
N MET A 308 7.75 -12.40 22.87
CA MET A 308 7.89 -13.48 21.89
C MET A 308 8.78 -14.60 22.51
N GLU A 309 8.54 -15.84 22.11
CA GLU A 309 9.29 -17.00 22.60
C GLU A 309 10.75 -17.03 22.11
N SER A 310 11.05 -16.35 21.02
CA SER A 310 12.40 -16.26 20.46
C SER A 310 12.56 -15.05 19.53
N MET A 311 13.81 -14.66 19.26
CA MET A 311 14.12 -13.66 18.22
C MET A 311 13.70 -14.15 16.85
N GLN A 312 13.82 -15.45 16.56
CA GLN A 312 13.35 -16.04 15.32
C GLN A 312 11.84 -15.82 15.12
N ALA A 313 11.05 -16.05 16.18
CA ALA A 313 9.61 -15.83 16.16
C ALA A 313 9.26 -14.33 16.01
N ALA A 314 9.97 -13.44 16.70
CA ALA A 314 9.78 -11.98 16.59
C ALA A 314 10.10 -11.47 15.18
N MET A 315 11.25 -11.88 14.63
CA MET A 315 11.65 -11.50 13.26
C MET A 315 10.70 -12.05 12.20
N LEU A 316 10.30 -13.32 12.32
CA LEU A 316 9.35 -13.94 11.40
C LEU A 316 8.03 -13.15 11.37
N ALA A 317 7.44 -12.89 12.56
CA ALA A 317 6.19 -12.15 12.68
C ALA A 317 6.29 -10.73 12.09
N TYR A 318 7.38 -10.01 12.36
CA TYR A 318 7.63 -8.67 11.83
C TYR A 318 7.72 -8.67 10.30
N TYR A 319 8.59 -9.52 9.73
CA TYR A 319 8.81 -9.52 8.28
C TYR A 319 7.62 -10.08 7.49
N GLU A 320 6.83 -10.99 8.08
CA GLU A 320 5.56 -11.43 7.48
C GLU A 320 4.53 -10.31 7.46
N ALA A 321 4.39 -9.53 8.55
CA ALA A 321 3.53 -8.36 8.60
C ALA A 321 3.94 -7.31 7.55
N LYS A 322 5.24 -6.98 7.47
CA LYS A 322 5.78 -6.03 6.48
C LYS A 322 5.63 -6.53 5.03
N ARG A 323 5.78 -7.83 4.79
CA ARG A 323 5.54 -8.42 3.46
C ARG A 323 4.07 -8.31 3.06
N LEU A 324 3.15 -8.58 3.99
CA LEU A 324 1.73 -8.44 3.76
C LEU A 324 1.34 -6.98 3.46
N GLU A 325 1.83 -6.04 4.26
CA GLU A 325 1.64 -4.59 4.07
C GLU A 325 2.13 -4.14 2.68
N LYS A 326 3.36 -4.52 2.30
CA LYS A 326 3.93 -4.22 0.98
C LYS A 326 3.10 -4.84 -0.17
N SER A 327 2.57 -6.05 0.02
CA SER A 327 1.67 -6.70 -0.94
C SER A 327 0.35 -5.93 -1.09
N ILE A 328 -0.27 -5.51 0.01
CA ILE A 328 -1.49 -4.71 0.02
C ILE A 328 -1.25 -3.39 -0.71
N LEU A 329 -0.19 -2.66 -0.35
CA LEU A 329 0.15 -1.38 -0.97
C LEU A 329 0.38 -1.52 -2.48
N ARG A 330 1.14 -2.54 -2.89
CA ARG A 330 1.42 -2.82 -4.30
C ARG A 330 0.14 -3.10 -5.09
N GLN A 331 -0.73 -3.99 -4.58
CA GLN A 331 -2.00 -4.32 -5.24
C GLN A 331 -2.92 -3.09 -5.32
N ARG A 332 -3.04 -2.34 -4.21
CA ARG A 332 -3.84 -1.11 -4.16
C ARG A 332 -3.35 -0.09 -5.19
N THR A 333 -2.04 0.18 -5.25
CA THR A 333 -1.44 1.13 -6.20
C THR A 333 -1.67 0.71 -7.65
N GLN A 334 -1.48 -0.58 -7.97
CA GLN A 334 -1.71 -1.11 -9.32
C GLN A 334 -3.17 -0.96 -9.77
N LEU A 335 -4.12 -1.35 -8.91
CA LEU A 335 -5.55 -1.25 -9.21
C LEU A 335 -5.99 0.22 -9.33
N THR A 336 -5.55 1.07 -8.41
CA THR A 336 -5.85 2.52 -8.43
C THR A 336 -5.36 3.17 -9.72
N SER A 337 -4.11 2.95 -10.12
CA SER A 337 -3.53 3.52 -11.34
C SER A 337 -4.28 3.06 -12.60
N LEU A 338 -4.62 1.79 -12.68
CA LEU A 338 -5.40 1.24 -13.80
C LEU A 338 -6.79 1.88 -13.91
N LEU A 339 -7.52 1.94 -12.77
CA LEU A 339 -8.86 2.50 -12.72
C LEU A 339 -8.88 4.00 -13.03
N GLN A 340 -7.93 4.77 -12.46
CA GLN A 340 -7.80 6.20 -12.73
C GLN A 340 -7.51 6.49 -14.21
N THR A 341 -6.62 5.69 -14.83
CA THR A 341 -6.32 5.85 -16.26
C THR A 341 -7.55 5.60 -17.14
N ARG A 342 -8.37 4.60 -16.81
CA ARG A 342 -9.61 4.33 -17.53
C ARG A 342 -10.66 5.41 -17.31
N LEU A 343 -10.87 5.84 -16.06
CA LEU A 343 -11.78 6.92 -15.72
C LEU A 343 -11.44 8.22 -16.43
N GLN A 344 -10.16 8.60 -16.50
CA GLN A 344 -9.72 9.78 -17.26
C GLN A 344 -10.12 9.72 -18.74
N LYS A 345 -10.02 8.54 -19.37
CA LYS A 345 -10.47 8.34 -20.77
C LYS A 345 -11.99 8.50 -20.89
N LEU A 346 -12.76 7.96 -19.95
CA LEU A 346 -14.22 8.11 -19.96
C LEU A 346 -14.64 9.55 -19.72
N TYR A 347 -14.02 10.26 -18.78
CA TYR A 347 -14.30 11.69 -18.56
C TYR A 347 -14.04 12.55 -19.81
N LYS A 348 -12.92 12.30 -20.52
CA LYS A 348 -12.62 12.99 -21.78
C LYS A 348 -13.70 12.70 -22.83
N ARG A 349 -14.13 11.43 -22.97
CA ARG A 349 -15.20 11.07 -23.91
C ARG A 349 -16.52 11.72 -23.53
N LEU A 350 -16.90 11.69 -22.25
CA LEU A 350 -18.11 12.37 -21.77
C LEU A 350 -18.09 13.87 -22.04
N GLN A 351 -16.94 14.52 -21.78
CA GLN A 351 -16.80 15.96 -22.04
C GLN A 351 -17.01 16.30 -23.52
N ILE A 352 -16.39 15.54 -24.43
CA ILE A 352 -16.57 15.72 -25.87
C ILE A 352 -18.05 15.57 -26.27
N GLN A 353 -18.75 14.57 -25.72
CA GLN A 353 -20.18 14.38 -26.04
C GLN A 353 -21.05 15.49 -25.45
N ARG A 354 -20.77 15.93 -24.22
CA ARG A 354 -21.47 17.07 -23.61
C ARG A 354 -21.26 18.37 -24.37
N ASP A 355 -20.02 18.64 -24.83
CA ASP A 355 -19.70 19.79 -25.66
C ASP A 355 -20.42 19.72 -27.04
N THR A 356 -20.55 18.51 -27.60
CA THR A 356 -21.30 18.28 -28.83
C THR A 356 -22.78 18.54 -28.61
N LEU A 357 -23.33 18.07 -27.50
CA LEU A 357 -24.73 18.31 -27.13
C LEU A 357 -25.02 19.79 -26.94
N ALA A 358 -24.18 20.49 -26.19
CA ALA A 358 -24.30 21.94 -25.98
C ALA A 358 -24.22 22.76 -27.27
N LYS A 359 -23.31 22.39 -28.19
CA LYS A 359 -23.25 23.01 -29.52
C LYS A 359 -24.45 22.69 -30.40
N SER A 360 -25.09 21.56 -30.15
CA SER A 360 -26.26 21.12 -30.91
C SER A 360 -27.56 21.75 -30.44
N ASP A 361 -27.63 22.32 -29.23
CA ASP A 361 -28.83 22.95 -28.65
C ASP A 361 -29.40 24.10 -29.53
N THR A 362 -28.60 24.58 -30.46
CA THR A 362 -29.01 25.64 -31.42
C THR A 362 -29.69 25.10 -32.68
N PHE A 363 -29.90 23.79 -32.81
CA PHE A 363 -30.39 23.19 -34.08
C PHE A 363 -31.80 23.66 -34.43
N GLU A 364 -32.73 23.80 -33.48
CA GLU A 364 -34.06 24.32 -33.73
C GLU A 364 -34.01 25.77 -34.27
N ARG A 365 -33.14 26.62 -33.74
CA ARG A 365 -32.90 27.96 -34.27
C ARG A 365 -32.46 27.94 -35.74
N VAL A 366 -31.51 27.01 -36.07
CA VAL A 366 -31.06 26.88 -37.49
C VAL A 366 -32.17 26.42 -38.40
N ARG A 367 -33.11 25.57 -37.90
CA ARG A 367 -34.32 25.20 -38.61
C ARG A 367 -35.21 26.40 -38.86
N THR A 368 -35.54 27.17 -37.81
CA THR A 368 -36.36 28.39 -37.91
C THR A 368 -35.73 29.40 -38.86
N GLU A 369 -34.42 29.61 -38.83
CA GLU A 369 -33.69 30.45 -39.79
C GLU A 369 -33.94 30.00 -41.25
N GLY A 370 -33.94 28.69 -41.52
CA GLY A 370 -34.24 28.12 -42.85
C GLY A 370 -35.70 28.33 -43.27
N GLU A 371 -36.64 28.16 -42.33
CA GLU A 371 -38.06 28.36 -42.55
C GLU A 371 -38.37 29.85 -42.86
N LEU A 372 -37.75 30.78 -42.09
CA LEU A 372 -37.86 32.24 -42.31
C LEU A 372 -37.33 32.64 -43.69
N ILE A 373 -36.17 32.13 -44.12
CA ILE A 373 -35.59 32.41 -45.43
C ILE A 373 -36.56 31.96 -46.54
N LEU A 374 -37.23 30.82 -46.42
CA LEU A 374 -38.20 30.36 -47.37
C LEU A 374 -39.49 31.18 -47.37
N ALA A 375 -40.02 31.52 -46.19
CA ALA A 375 -41.23 32.32 -46.03
C ALA A 375 -41.10 33.72 -46.62
N TYR A 376 -39.96 34.33 -46.51
CA TYR A 376 -39.67 35.67 -46.99
C TYR A 376 -38.88 35.68 -48.33
N ALA A 377 -38.75 34.55 -49.04
CA ALA A 377 -37.91 34.40 -50.22
C ALA A 377 -38.16 35.49 -51.30
N TYR A 378 -39.41 35.93 -51.45
CA TYR A 378 -39.82 36.95 -52.43
C TYR A 378 -39.53 38.39 -51.97
N GLN A 379 -39.19 38.61 -50.71
CA GLN A 379 -38.88 39.92 -50.16
C GLN A 379 -37.36 40.19 -49.98
N ILE A 380 -36.53 39.15 -50.16
CA ILE A 380 -35.09 39.26 -49.95
C ILE A 380 -34.47 39.96 -51.16
N PRO A 381 -33.81 41.13 -50.94
CA PRO A 381 -33.13 41.84 -52.03
C PRO A 381 -31.91 41.04 -52.53
N PRO A 382 -31.59 41.12 -53.84
CA PRO A 382 -30.39 40.48 -54.37
C PRO A 382 -29.10 41.11 -53.81
N HIS A 383 -28.04 40.30 -53.73
CA HIS A 383 -26.69 40.71 -53.36
C HIS A 383 -26.46 41.19 -51.89
N GLN A 384 -27.33 40.81 -50.96
CA GLN A 384 -27.14 41.09 -49.53
C GLN A 384 -26.47 39.95 -48.82
N ALA A 385 -25.45 40.24 -47.96
CA ALA A 385 -24.78 39.25 -47.13
C ALA A 385 -25.46 39.06 -45.76
N LYS A 386 -26.33 39.99 -45.36
CA LYS A 386 -27.15 39.95 -44.14
C LYS A 386 -28.57 40.38 -44.50
N ILE A 387 -29.53 39.70 -43.94
CA ILE A 387 -30.96 39.95 -44.12
C ILE A 387 -31.61 40.12 -42.75
N GLU A 388 -32.54 41.01 -42.62
CA GLU A 388 -33.39 41.16 -41.43
C GLU A 388 -34.78 40.64 -41.74
N LEU A 389 -35.22 39.67 -40.97
CA LEU A 389 -36.50 39.03 -41.12
C LEU A 389 -37.25 39.02 -39.79
N TYR A 390 -38.56 39.11 -39.84
CA TYR A 390 -39.41 39.02 -38.66
C TYR A 390 -39.66 37.57 -38.30
N ASP A 391 -39.22 37.19 -37.09
CA ASP A 391 -39.47 35.86 -36.52
C ASP A 391 -40.83 35.91 -35.80
N TYR A 392 -41.83 35.36 -36.48
CA TYR A 392 -43.19 35.27 -35.97
C TYR A 392 -43.35 34.27 -34.79
N THR A 393 -42.33 33.46 -34.52
CA THR A 393 -42.34 32.50 -33.37
C THR A 393 -41.86 33.17 -32.09
N GLN A 394 -40.99 34.16 -32.21
CA GLN A 394 -40.41 34.88 -31.06
C GLN A 394 -40.85 36.36 -30.98
N ASP A 395 -41.69 36.81 -31.95
CA ASP A 395 -42.16 38.20 -32.06
C ASP A 395 -41.02 39.23 -32.10
N THR A 396 -39.94 38.92 -32.84
CA THR A 396 -38.75 39.77 -32.92
C THR A 396 -38.15 39.83 -34.31
N MET A 397 -37.43 40.91 -34.62
CA MET A 397 -36.60 40.99 -35.82
C MET A 397 -35.29 40.25 -35.61
N VAL A 398 -34.94 39.36 -36.52
CA VAL A 398 -33.70 38.58 -36.50
C VAL A 398 -32.84 38.90 -37.71
N THR A 399 -31.54 39.14 -37.45
CA THR A 399 -30.56 39.33 -38.52
C THR A 399 -29.91 38.00 -38.86
N LEU A 400 -30.07 37.53 -40.09
CA LEU A 400 -29.54 36.28 -40.58
C LEU A 400 -28.39 36.54 -41.57
N SER A 401 -27.34 35.68 -41.49
CA SER A 401 -26.32 35.62 -42.53
C SER A 401 -26.90 34.98 -43.79
N TYR A 402 -26.69 35.57 -44.95
CA TYR A 402 -27.20 35.14 -46.23
C TYR A 402 -26.06 35.09 -47.26
N ASP A 403 -26.01 34.05 -48.08
CA ASP A 403 -25.02 33.91 -49.14
C ASP A 403 -25.57 34.55 -50.43
N PRO A 404 -25.07 35.68 -50.87
CA PRO A 404 -25.61 36.39 -52.01
C PRO A 404 -25.37 35.68 -53.36
N ALA A 405 -24.50 34.68 -53.40
CA ALA A 405 -24.25 33.83 -54.58
C ALA A 405 -25.25 32.72 -54.75
N LEU A 406 -26.11 32.47 -53.75
CA LEU A 406 -27.10 31.40 -53.71
C LEU A 406 -28.52 31.99 -53.72
N SER A 407 -29.45 31.25 -54.30
CA SER A 407 -30.88 31.55 -54.20
C SER A 407 -31.42 31.40 -52.78
N ALA A 408 -32.57 31.98 -52.46
CA ALA A 408 -33.21 31.82 -51.16
C ALA A 408 -33.46 30.35 -50.83
N GLN A 409 -33.86 29.55 -51.82
CA GLN A 409 -34.06 28.10 -51.67
C GLN A 409 -32.77 27.36 -51.33
N GLU A 410 -31.65 27.71 -51.98
CA GLU A 410 -30.36 27.08 -51.72
C GLU A 410 -29.80 27.50 -50.33
N ASN A 411 -29.98 28.75 -49.94
CA ASN A 411 -29.64 29.23 -48.59
C ASN A 411 -30.44 28.50 -47.51
N ALA A 412 -31.75 28.36 -47.69
CA ALA A 412 -32.60 27.58 -46.78
C ALA A 412 -32.22 26.11 -46.76
N GLN A 413 -31.93 25.49 -47.91
CA GLN A 413 -31.49 24.10 -47.99
C GLN A 413 -30.13 23.88 -47.26
N LYS A 414 -29.21 24.85 -47.34
CA LYS A 414 -27.95 24.87 -46.59
C LYS A 414 -28.20 24.89 -45.06
N ARG A 415 -29.23 25.65 -44.59
CA ARG A 415 -29.68 25.67 -43.21
C ARG A 415 -30.28 24.34 -42.79
N PHE A 416 -31.16 23.75 -43.58
CA PHE A 416 -31.78 22.45 -43.30
C PHE A 416 -30.75 21.29 -43.27
N LYS A 417 -29.76 21.29 -44.17
CA LYS A 417 -28.63 20.35 -44.08
C LYS A 417 -27.84 20.51 -42.78
N ARG A 418 -27.60 21.76 -42.36
CA ARG A 418 -26.92 22.04 -41.06
C ARG A 418 -27.79 21.59 -39.89
N TYR A 419 -29.10 21.85 -39.91
CA TYR A 419 -30.06 21.36 -38.92
C TYR A 419 -30.03 19.84 -38.78
N GLN A 420 -30.16 19.11 -39.89
CA GLN A 420 -30.10 17.67 -39.87
C GLN A 420 -28.79 17.12 -39.29
N LYS A 421 -27.64 17.75 -39.66
CA LYS A 421 -26.33 17.36 -39.12
C LYS A 421 -26.26 17.59 -37.63
N LEU A 422 -26.70 18.72 -37.12
CA LEU A 422 -26.68 19.06 -35.70
C LEU A 422 -27.63 18.14 -34.90
N ARG A 423 -28.84 17.90 -35.42
CA ARG A 423 -29.81 17.00 -34.80
C ARG A 423 -29.28 15.57 -34.68
N SER A 424 -28.69 15.03 -35.76
CA SER A 424 -28.09 13.68 -35.74
C SER A 424 -26.90 13.61 -34.79
N ALA A 425 -26.07 14.68 -34.70
CA ALA A 425 -24.97 14.76 -33.76
C ALA A 425 -25.44 14.79 -32.29
N SER A 426 -26.53 15.53 -32.01
CA SER A 426 -27.18 15.56 -30.70
C SER A 426 -27.67 14.19 -30.27
N GLN A 427 -28.43 13.51 -31.14
CA GLN A 427 -28.95 12.18 -30.85
C GLN A 427 -27.83 11.15 -30.61
N ALA A 428 -26.78 11.19 -31.45
CA ALA A 428 -25.61 10.34 -31.26
C ALA A 428 -24.86 10.61 -29.96
N ALA A 429 -24.70 11.90 -29.59
CA ALA A 429 -24.06 12.29 -28.35
C ALA A 429 -24.86 11.83 -27.11
N GLU A 430 -26.18 11.98 -27.12
CA GLU A 430 -27.04 11.48 -26.05
C GLU A 430 -26.92 9.95 -25.87
N MET A 431 -26.95 9.20 -26.98
CA MET A 431 -26.78 7.74 -26.93
C MET A 431 -25.41 7.37 -26.32
N GLN A 432 -24.33 8.03 -26.76
CA GLN A 432 -22.99 7.79 -26.23
C GLN A 432 -22.88 8.14 -24.74
N ILE A 433 -23.51 9.21 -24.27
CA ILE A 433 -23.56 9.57 -22.85
C ILE A 433 -24.26 8.47 -22.05
N ARG A 434 -25.42 7.97 -22.53
CA ARG A 434 -26.17 6.89 -21.88
C ARG A 434 -25.39 5.58 -21.79
N GLU A 435 -24.50 5.29 -22.74
CA GLU A 435 -23.63 4.11 -22.72
C GLU A 435 -22.43 4.27 -21.77
N ILE A 436 -21.81 5.47 -21.75
CA ILE A 436 -20.58 5.74 -20.99
C ILE A 436 -20.87 5.93 -19.49
N GLU A 437 -22.00 6.55 -19.13
CA GLU A 437 -22.31 6.93 -17.76
C GLU A 437 -22.39 5.74 -16.77
N PRO A 438 -23.01 4.60 -17.13
CA PRO A 438 -22.99 3.41 -16.28
C PRO A 438 -21.59 2.81 -16.08
N GLU A 439 -20.75 2.80 -17.12
CA GLU A 439 -19.37 2.33 -17.03
C GLU A 439 -18.55 3.23 -16.09
N ARG A 440 -18.70 4.54 -16.20
CA ARG A 440 -18.06 5.51 -15.31
C ARG A 440 -18.46 5.28 -13.85
N GLN A 441 -19.76 5.17 -13.57
CA GLN A 441 -20.28 4.94 -12.22
C GLN A 441 -19.76 3.63 -11.65
N TYR A 442 -19.72 2.57 -12.43
CA TYR A 442 -19.15 1.28 -12.03
C TYR A 442 -17.68 1.42 -11.64
N LEU A 443 -16.84 2.01 -12.51
CA LEU A 443 -15.42 2.18 -12.22
C LEU A 443 -15.14 3.09 -11.02
N GLU A 444 -15.97 4.12 -10.78
CA GLU A 444 -15.88 4.94 -9.57
C GLU A 444 -16.20 4.13 -8.31
N GLY A 445 -17.22 3.27 -8.37
CA GLY A 445 -17.57 2.35 -7.28
C GLY A 445 -16.44 1.37 -6.97
N VAL A 446 -15.83 0.77 -8.01
CA VAL A 446 -14.68 -0.12 -7.84
C VAL A 446 -13.48 0.62 -7.26
N LEU A 447 -13.18 1.83 -7.76
CA LEU A 447 -12.09 2.66 -7.22
C LEU A 447 -12.31 2.98 -5.75
N PHE A 448 -13.51 3.31 -5.36
CA PHE A 448 -13.89 3.51 -3.97
C PHE A 448 -13.65 2.24 -3.14
N SER A 449 -14.09 1.06 -3.62
CA SER A 449 -13.85 -0.22 -2.94
C SER A 449 -12.36 -0.53 -2.76
N VAL A 450 -11.52 -0.24 -3.77
CA VAL A 450 -10.04 -0.37 -3.67
C VAL A 450 -9.45 0.52 -2.59
N GLN A 451 -9.96 1.74 -2.44
CA GLN A 451 -9.50 2.69 -1.43
C GLN A 451 -9.90 2.26 0.00
N GLN A 452 -11.05 1.60 0.15
CA GLN A 452 -11.57 1.11 1.43
C GLN A 452 -11.03 -0.28 1.81
N ALA A 453 -10.45 -1.02 0.87
CA ALA A 453 -9.93 -2.36 1.13
C ALA A 453 -8.77 -2.33 2.13
N GLU A 454 -8.87 -3.05 3.23
CA GLU A 454 -7.89 -3.13 4.31
C GLU A 454 -7.01 -4.38 4.21
N THR A 455 -7.53 -5.45 3.60
CA THR A 455 -6.83 -6.74 3.50
C THR A 455 -6.44 -7.08 2.06
N LEU A 456 -5.44 -7.95 1.92
CA LEU A 456 -5.01 -8.46 0.62
C LEU A 456 -6.14 -9.23 -0.08
N ASP A 457 -6.92 -10.02 0.66
CA ASP A 457 -8.01 -10.81 0.11
C ASP A 457 -9.10 -9.94 -0.49
N GLN A 458 -9.46 -8.82 0.15
CA GLN A 458 -10.40 -7.84 -0.41
C GLN A 458 -9.91 -7.26 -1.74
N LEU A 459 -8.62 -6.91 -1.85
CA LEU A 459 -8.04 -6.41 -3.09
C LEU A 459 -7.99 -7.49 -4.19
N LEU A 460 -7.78 -8.75 -3.81
CA LEU A 460 -7.81 -9.88 -4.73
C LEU A 460 -9.22 -10.19 -5.23
N ASP A 461 -10.24 -10.07 -4.38
CA ASP A 461 -11.65 -10.19 -4.77
C ASP A 461 -12.03 -9.11 -5.81
N ILE A 462 -11.64 -7.85 -5.55
CA ILE A 462 -11.86 -6.75 -6.51
C ILE A 462 -11.11 -7.00 -7.82
N ARG A 463 -9.87 -7.49 -7.75
CA ARG A 463 -9.10 -7.86 -8.94
C ARG A 463 -9.80 -8.95 -9.76
N HIS A 464 -10.36 -9.95 -9.08
CA HIS A 464 -11.12 -11.03 -9.73
C HIS A 464 -12.39 -10.48 -10.43
N GLU A 465 -13.15 -9.61 -9.77
CA GLU A 465 -14.28 -8.90 -10.36
C GLU A 465 -13.88 -8.18 -11.67
N LEU A 466 -12.75 -7.43 -11.63
CA LEU A 466 -12.24 -6.74 -12.81
C LEU A 466 -11.76 -7.67 -13.92
N GLN A 467 -11.34 -8.90 -13.59
CA GLN A 467 -11.00 -9.94 -14.57
C GLN A 467 -12.24 -10.56 -15.21
N GLU A 468 -13.27 -10.85 -14.42
CA GLU A 468 -14.56 -11.35 -14.93
C GLU A 468 -15.25 -10.34 -15.85
N GLU A 469 -15.12 -9.05 -15.55
CA GLU A 469 -15.61 -7.95 -16.38
C GLU A 469 -14.71 -7.64 -17.61
N GLY A 470 -13.62 -8.41 -17.81
CA GLY A 470 -12.71 -8.25 -18.95
C GLY A 470 -11.84 -6.98 -18.91
N LEU A 471 -11.77 -6.31 -17.77
CA LEU A 471 -10.99 -5.09 -17.59
C LEU A 471 -9.52 -5.34 -17.30
N ILE A 472 -9.19 -6.53 -16.81
CA ILE A 472 -7.82 -7.03 -16.55
C ILE A 472 -7.68 -8.41 -17.23
N PRO A 473 -6.52 -8.71 -17.85
CA PRO A 473 -6.27 -10.03 -18.39
C PRO A 473 -6.36 -11.12 -17.32
N LEU A 474 -6.90 -12.27 -17.68
CA LEU A 474 -6.90 -13.48 -16.83
C LEU A 474 -5.45 -13.93 -16.62
N SER A 475 -4.99 -13.99 -15.39
CA SER A 475 -3.68 -14.58 -15.08
C SER A 475 -3.80 -16.10 -14.95
N GLN A 476 -2.77 -16.85 -15.36
CA GLN A 476 -2.72 -18.31 -15.22
C GLN A 476 -2.83 -18.80 -13.75
N GLU A 477 -2.55 -17.93 -12.78
CA GLU A 477 -2.69 -18.21 -11.36
C GLU A 477 -4.15 -18.17 -10.85
N ALA A 478 -5.05 -17.47 -11.55
CA ALA A 478 -6.47 -17.37 -11.19
C ALA A 478 -7.20 -18.71 -11.19
N GLY A 479 -6.75 -19.67 -12.04
CA GLY A 479 -7.35 -21.01 -12.12
C GLY A 479 -7.15 -21.88 -10.88
N ARG A 480 -6.11 -21.66 -10.09
CA ARG A 480 -5.80 -22.43 -8.86
C ARG A 480 -6.45 -21.86 -7.59
N ARG A 481 -6.88 -20.59 -7.59
CA ARG A 481 -7.45 -19.91 -6.42
C ARG A 481 -8.99 -19.93 -6.35
N ARG A 482 -9.68 -20.63 -7.23
CA ARG A 482 -11.15 -20.81 -7.15
C ARG A 482 -11.67 -21.42 -5.85
N GLN A 483 -10.79 -21.85 -4.92
CA GLN A 483 -11.16 -22.51 -3.65
C GLN A 483 -10.81 -21.69 -2.39
N THR A 484 -10.26 -20.47 -2.50
CA THR A 484 -10.15 -19.61 -1.31
C THR A 484 -11.54 -19.01 -1.04
N ALA A 485 -11.99 -19.14 0.20
CA ALA A 485 -13.27 -18.59 0.65
C ALA A 485 -13.38 -17.11 0.26
N GLN A 486 -14.43 -16.75 -0.48
CA GLN A 486 -14.75 -15.35 -0.75
C GLN A 486 -14.87 -14.60 0.56
N SER A 487 -14.35 -13.38 0.62
CA SER A 487 -14.47 -12.56 1.81
C SER A 487 -15.95 -12.31 2.14
N GLN A 488 -16.32 -12.45 3.42
CA GLN A 488 -17.71 -12.31 3.85
C GLN A 488 -18.09 -10.82 3.97
N PRO A 489 -19.37 -10.45 3.75
CA PRO A 489 -19.87 -9.13 4.07
C PRO A 489 -19.64 -8.80 5.54
N LEU A 490 -19.54 -7.52 5.88
CA LEU A 490 -19.51 -7.07 7.27
C LEU A 490 -20.81 -7.41 7.97
N HIS A 491 -20.72 -7.94 9.17
CA HIS A 491 -21.86 -8.26 10.04
C HIS A 491 -21.89 -7.31 11.23
N PHE A 492 -23.03 -6.70 11.46
CA PHE A 492 -23.32 -5.79 12.56
C PHE A 492 -24.58 -6.26 13.28
N VAL A 493 -24.68 -5.92 14.55
CA VAL A 493 -25.88 -6.15 15.34
C VAL A 493 -26.34 -4.81 15.90
N SER A 494 -27.61 -4.45 15.65
CA SER A 494 -28.17 -3.21 16.18
C SER A 494 -28.36 -3.28 17.70
N THR A 495 -28.57 -2.14 18.34
CA THR A 495 -28.93 -2.09 19.78
C THR A 495 -30.23 -2.82 20.09
N ASP A 496 -31.09 -3.01 19.12
CA ASP A 496 -32.34 -3.78 19.21
C ASP A 496 -32.13 -5.28 18.95
N GLY A 497 -30.88 -5.75 18.78
CA GLY A 497 -30.54 -7.16 18.55
C GLY A 497 -30.82 -7.66 17.12
N ILE A 498 -30.96 -6.76 16.13
CA ILE A 498 -31.28 -7.11 14.74
C ILE A 498 -30.00 -7.16 13.92
N ASP A 499 -29.81 -8.25 13.14
CA ASP A 499 -28.69 -8.44 12.24
C ASP A 499 -28.72 -7.46 11.07
N MET A 500 -27.58 -6.85 10.79
CA MET A 500 -27.35 -5.96 9.65
C MET A 500 -26.09 -6.40 8.89
N TYR A 501 -26.13 -6.36 7.56
CA TYR A 501 -25.03 -6.76 6.70
C TYR A 501 -24.64 -5.64 5.77
N CYS A 502 -23.34 -5.46 5.54
CA CYS A 502 -22.79 -4.42 4.67
C CYS A 502 -21.79 -5.03 3.68
N GLY A 503 -21.99 -4.79 2.39
CA GLY A 503 -21.05 -5.24 1.35
C GLY A 503 -19.81 -4.35 1.28
N ARG A 504 -18.62 -4.94 1.07
CA ARG A 504 -17.33 -4.23 0.97
C ARG A 504 -16.91 -3.93 -0.47
N ASN A 505 -17.50 -4.61 -1.43
CA ASN A 505 -17.27 -4.46 -2.87
C ASN A 505 -18.55 -4.78 -3.64
N ASN A 506 -18.52 -4.60 -4.96
CA ASN A 506 -19.70 -4.76 -5.79
C ASN A 506 -20.24 -6.20 -5.79
N ALA A 507 -19.36 -7.21 -5.77
CA ALA A 507 -19.76 -8.62 -5.69
C ALA A 507 -20.47 -8.92 -4.37
N GLN A 508 -19.99 -8.38 -3.25
CA GLN A 508 -20.66 -8.51 -1.95
C GLN A 508 -21.94 -7.66 -1.87
N ASN A 509 -21.99 -6.49 -2.51
CA ASN A 509 -23.21 -5.69 -2.63
C ASN A 509 -24.31 -6.50 -3.34
N ASP A 510 -23.95 -7.19 -4.43
CA ASP A 510 -24.86 -8.11 -5.11
C ASP A 510 -25.26 -9.29 -4.22
N PHE A 511 -24.31 -9.90 -3.52
CA PHE A 511 -24.59 -11.01 -2.61
C PHE A 511 -25.57 -10.61 -1.50
N VAL A 512 -25.32 -9.49 -0.82
CA VAL A 512 -26.18 -8.94 0.25
C VAL A 512 -27.58 -8.64 -0.28
N THR A 513 -27.67 -8.04 -1.48
CA THR A 513 -28.95 -7.59 -2.04
C THR A 513 -29.77 -8.71 -2.68
N LEU A 514 -29.11 -9.67 -3.36
CA LEU A 514 -29.82 -10.64 -4.21
C LEU A 514 -29.86 -12.06 -3.65
N LYS A 515 -28.86 -12.43 -2.79
CA LYS A 515 -28.75 -13.81 -2.27
C LYS A 515 -29.06 -13.92 -0.79
N LEU A 516 -28.56 -12.97 0.01
CA LEU A 516 -28.71 -12.98 1.47
C LEU A 516 -30.09 -12.47 1.90
N SER A 517 -30.67 -11.54 1.15
CA SER A 517 -31.90 -10.83 1.50
C SER A 517 -33.18 -11.66 1.30
N LYS A 518 -34.22 -11.31 2.06
CA LYS A 518 -35.61 -11.72 1.83
C LYS A 518 -36.41 -10.51 1.35
N SER A 519 -37.51 -10.74 0.64
CA SER A 519 -38.35 -9.67 0.06
C SER A 519 -38.86 -8.63 1.08
N THR A 520 -38.96 -9.02 2.34
CA THR A 520 -39.44 -8.18 3.46
C THR A 520 -38.31 -7.41 4.16
N ASP A 521 -37.04 -7.72 3.88
CA ASP A 521 -35.91 -7.05 4.51
C ASP A 521 -35.78 -5.61 3.98
N THR A 522 -35.15 -4.74 4.79
CA THR A 522 -34.91 -3.35 4.41
C THR A 522 -33.50 -3.16 3.88
N TRP A 523 -33.39 -2.55 2.70
CA TRP A 523 -32.14 -2.24 2.01
C TRP A 523 -31.86 -0.73 2.08
N LEU A 524 -30.58 -0.37 2.25
CA LEU A 524 -30.13 1.02 2.31
C LEU A 524 -28.90 1.23 1.41
N HIS A 525 -28.76 2.46 0.87
CA HIS A 525 -27.61 2.90 0.11
C HIS A 525 -27.48 4.43 0.11
N ALA A 526 -26.26 4.94 -0.01
CA ALA A 526 -26.01 6.38 -0.14
C ALA A 526 -26.48 6.89 -1.52
N GLN A 527 -27.34 7.91 -1.54
CA GLN A 527 -27.96 8.44 -2.74
C GLN A 527 -26.93 9.12 -3.65
N GLY A 528 -26.92 8.72 -4.93
CA GLY A 528 -26.15 9.39 -5.99
C GLY A 528 -24.61 9.31 -5.87
N MET A 529 -24.08 8.48 -5.00
CA MET A 529 -22.63 8.33 -4.78
C MET A 529 -22.22 6.86 -4.59
N PRO A 530 -20.93 6.53 -4.87
CA PRO A 530 -20.40 5.21 -4.54
C PRO A 530 -20.50 4.89 -3.05
N GLY A 531 -20.95 3.68 -2.74
CA GLY A 531 -21.14 3.22 -1.36
C GLY A 531 -21.50 1.74 -1.28
N SER A 532 -21.64 1.26 -0.06
CA SER A 532 -22.01 -0.12 0.25
C SER A 532 -23.53 -0.29 0.32
N HIS A 533 -24.00 -1.46 -0.11
CA HIS A 533 -25.36 -1.90 0.18
C HIS A 533 -25.44 -2.39 1.62
N VAL A 534 -26.38 -1.87 2.37
CA VAL A 534 -26.66 -2.30 3.74
C VAL A 534 -28.02 -2.98 3.79
N LEU A 535 -28.10 -4.12 4.47
CA LEU A 535 -29.30 -4.93 4.63
C LEU A 535 -29.64 -5.09 6.10
N ILE A 536 -30.87 -4.81 6.48
CA ILE A 536 -31.43 -5.11 7.81
C ILE A 536 -32.29 -6.36 7.69
N LYS A 537 -31.96 -7.40 8.46
CA LYS A 537 -32.65 -8.71 8.44
C LYS A 537 -33.91 -8.69 9.28
N SER A 538 -34.84 -7.79 8.95
CA SER A 538 -36.13 -7.67 9.65
C SER A 538 -37.24 -7.13 8.78
N SER A 539 -38.44 -7.64 8.96
CA SER A 539 -39.67 -7.12 8.35
C SER A 539 -40.27 -5.92 9.11
N ASN A 540 -39.95 -5.80 10.39
CA ASN A 540 -40.34 -4.67 11.23
C ASN A 540 -39.09 -4.02 11.82
N VAL A 541 -38.69 -2.87 11.27
CA VAL A 541 -37.45 -2.20 11.60
C VAL A 541 -37.71 -1.06 12.58
N PRO A 542 -37.19 -1.16 13.81
CA PRO A 542 -37.25 -0.04 14.79
C PRO A 542 -36.51 1.18 14.22
N THR A 543 -36.96 2.37 14.65
CA THR A 543 -36.39 3.64 14.20
C THR A 543 -34.90 3.75 14.53
N GLU A 544 -34.48 3.21 15.69
CA GLU A 544 -33.07 3.24 16.09
C GLU A 544 -32.21 2.31 15.23
N THR A 545 -32.64 1.07 14.98
CA THR A 545 -32.00 0.16 14.06
C THR A 545 -31.87 0.76 12.65
N LEU A 546 -32.92 1.46 12.16
CA LEU A 546 -32.88 2.12 10.84
C LEU A 546 -31.82 3.24 10.81
N LYS A 547 -31.72 4.05 11.86
CA LYS A 547 -30.70 5.09 11.98
C LYS A 547 -29.29 4.49 12.04
N GLN A 548 -29.10 3.41 12.79
CA GLN A 548 -27.82 2.71 12.90
C GLN A 548 -27.39 2.10 11.55
N ALA A 549 -28.30 1.48 10.82
CA ALA A 549 -28.03 1.00 9.47
C ALA A 549 -27.69 2.13 8.48
N ALA A 550 -28.38 3.27 8.60
CA ALA A 550 -28.09 4.46 7.82
C ALA A 550 -26.71 5.06 8.17
N GLN A 551 -26.28 5.01 9.45
CA GLN A 551 -24.91 5.36 9.87
C GLN A 551 -23.87 4.45 9.20
N ILE A 552 -24.12 3.14 9.13
CA ILE A 552 -23.24 2.18 8.45
C ILE A 552 -23.18 2.52 6.95
N ALA A 553 -24.31 2.76 6.29
CA ALA A 553 -24.36 3.11 4.87
C ALA A 553 -23.62 4.42 4.57
N ALA A 554 -23.75 5.44 5.42
CA ALA A 554 -23.05 6.71 5.29
C ALA A 554 -21.55 6.55 5.51
N PHE A 555 -21.13 5.79 6.52
CA PHE A 555 -19.73 5.53 6.84
C PHE A 555 -19.00 4.74 5.72
N TYR A 556 -19.65 3.75 5.11
CA TYR A 556 -19.12 2.97 3.99
C TYR A 556 -19.52 3.57 2.62
N SER A 557 -19.60 4.89 2.52
CA SER A 557 -19.84 5.63 1.29
C SER A 557 -18.75 6.69 1.04
N LYS A 558 -18.73 7.24 -0.17
CA LYS A 558 -17.87 8.39 -0.52
C LYS A 558 -18.17 9.62 0.37
N GLY A 559 -19.36 9.67 0.98
CA GLY A 559 -19.78 10.72 1.92
C GLY A 559 -19.26 10.55 3.36
N ARG A 560 -18.37 9.60 3.66
CA ARG A 560 -17.88 9.30 5.03
C ARG A 560 -17.43 10.52 5.83
N ARG A 561 -16.90 11.55 5.18
CA ARG A 561 -16.40 12.79 5.81
C ARG A 561 -17.33 14.00 5.60
N SER A 562 -18.50 13.78 5.03
CA SER A 562 -19.47 14.82 4.74
C SER A 562 -20.52 14.86 5.83
N GLU A 563 -21.08 16.05 6.07
CA GLU A 563 -22.27 16.21 6.90
C GLU A 563 -23.54 15.94 6.07
N ASN A 564 -24.60 15.47 6.72
CA ASN A 564 -25.93 15.28 6.13
C ASN A 564 -25.92 14.44 4.83
N VAL A 565 -25.27 13.27 4.87
CA VAL A 565 -25.25 12.33 3.74
C VAL A 565 -26.65 11.79 3.50
N PRO A 566 -27.22 11.91 2.28
CA PRO A 566 -28.52 11.35 1.98
C PRO A 566 -28.42 9.82 1.81
N ILE A 567 -29.20 9.09 2.62
CA ILE A 567 -29.27 7.62 2.59
C ILE A 567 -30.68 7.21 2.19
N ASP A 568 -30.80 6.59 1.04
CA ASP A 568 -32.05 6.00 0.59
C ASP A 568 -32.26 4.63 1.23
N TYR A 569 -33.50 4.36 1.64
CA TYR A 569 -33.90 3.04 2.13
C TYR A 569 -35.24 2.61 1.54
N THR A 570 -35.36 1.32 1.26
CA THR A 570 -36.58 0.72 0.73
C THR A 570 -36.63 -0.77 1.08
N LEU A 571 -37.76 -1.43 0.84
CA LEU A 571 -37.83 -2.88 0.98
C LEU A 571 -37.20 -3.57 -0.22
N ILE A 572 -36.56 -4.71 0.00
CA ILE A 572 -35.88 -5.51 -1.06
C ILE A 572 -36.83 -5.82 -2.24
N LYS A 573 -38.11 -6.04 -2.03
CA LYS A 573 -39.06 -6.27 -3.12
C LYS A 573 -39.11 -5.15 -4.17
N TYR A 574 -38.66 -3.95 -3.82
CA TYR A 574 -38.58 -2.79 -4.71
C TYR A 574 -37.19 -2.56 -5.31
N VAL A 575 -36.22 -3.41 -4.96
CA VAL A 575 -34.85 -3.36 -5.51
C VAL A 575 -34.72 -4.41 -6.63
N ARG A 576 -34.23 -4.00 -7.79
CA ARG A 576 -34.07 -4.88 -8.95
C ARG A 576 -32.72 -4.69 -9.61
N LYS A 577 -32.11 -5.78 -10.05
CA LYS A 577 -30.92 -5.75 -10.90
C LYS A 577 -31.36 -5.88 -12.36
N PRO A 578 -31.17 -4.86 -13.23
CA PRO A 578 -31.45 -4.96 -14.65
C PRO A 578 -30.60 -6.06 -15.31
N SER A 579 -31.16 -6.70 -16.36
CA SER A 579 -30.38 -7.70 -17.11
C SER A 579 -29.15 -7.07 -17.76
N GLY A 580 -27.98 -7.72 -17.63
CA GLY A 580 -26.70 -7.20 -18.16
C GLY A 580 -26.09 -6.05 -17.35
N ALA A 581 -26.67 -5.65 -16.22
CA ALA A 581 -26.09 -4.63 -15.38
C ALA A 581 -24.79 -5.10 -14.71
N LYS A 582 -23.83 -4.18 -14.58
CA LYS A 582 -22.55 -4.40 -13.90
C LYS A 582 -22.75 -4.82 -12.44
N PRO A 583 -21.77 -5.54 -11.83
CA PRO A 583 -21.82 -5.87 -10.41
C PRO A 583 -22.05 -4.62 -9.53
N GLY A 584 -22.87 -4.77 -8.48
CA GLY A 584 -23.22 -3.68 -7.55
C GLY A 584 -24.24 -2.67 -8.08
N PHE A 585 -24.65 -2.73 -9.34
CA PHE A 585 -25.66 -1.83 -9.89
C PHE A 585 -27.07 -2.39 -9.70
N VAL A 586 -27.93 -1.61 -9.08
CA VAL A 586 -29.36 -1.90 -8.88
C VAL A 586 -30.21 -0.67 -9.15
N THR A 587 -31.47 -0.89 -9.52
CA THR A 587 -32.52 0.14 -9.56
C THR A 587 -33.51 -0.13 -8.45
N TYR A 588 -34.05 0.93 -7.86
CA TYR A 588 -35.00 0.80 -6.77
C TYR A 588 -36.09 1.88 -6.86
N THR A 589 -37.22 1.59 -6.24
CA THR A 589 -38.39 2.48 -6.21
C THR A 589 -38.96 2.53 -4.78
N SER A 590 -39.93 3.42 -4.55
CA SER A 590 -40.60 3.58 -3.26
C SER A 590 -39.64 3.84 -2.08
N GLN A 591 -38.49 4.45 -2.39
CA GLN A 591 -37.49 4.81 -1.38
C GLN A 591 -37.95 5.99 -0.54
N LYS A 592 -37.42 6.02 0.70
CA LYS A 592 -37.41 7.19 1.58
C LYS A 592 -35.96 7.54 1.86
N THR A 593 -35.67 8.81 2.16
CA THR A 593 -34.32 9.31 2.37
C THR A 593 -34.15 9.79 3.79
N LEU A 594 -33.04 9.40 4.44
CA LEU A 594 -32.57 9.91 5.71
C LEU A 594 -31.28 10.71 5.48
N PHE A 595 -31.13 11.81 6.23
CA PHE A 595 -29.91 12.62 6.21
C PHE A 595 -29.10 12.31 7.46
N ILE A 596 -27.88 11.77 7.26
CA ILE A 596 -27.05 11.23 8.35
C ILE A 596 -25.63 11.82 8.26
N THR A 597 -25.13 12.32 9.40
CA THR A 597 -23.71 12.62 9.58
C THR A 597 -23.01 11.39 10.14
N PRO A 598 -22.01 10.80 9.43
CA PRO A 598 -21.37 9.56 9.83
C PRO A 598 -20.67 9.67 11.19
N ASN A 599 -20.84 8.66 12.05
CA ASN A 599 -20.19 8.54 13.35
C ASN A 599 -19.41 7.22 13.42
N GLU A 600 -18.09 7.34 13.33
CA GLU A 600 -17.19 6.18 13.32
C GLU A 600 -17.22 5.37 14.62
N ALA A 601 -17.32 6.05 15.77
CA ALA A 601 -17.34 5.37 17.08
C ALA A 601 -18.60 4.50 17.22
N LEU A 602 -19.75 5.03 16.79
CA LEU A 602 -21.01 4.28 16.79
C LEU A 602 -20.91 3.07 15.83
N VAL A 603 -20.44 3.26 14.59
CA VAL A 603 -20.34 2.17 13.63
C VAL A 603 -19.41 1.06 14.15
N LYS A 604 -18.28 1.41 14.77
CA LYS A 604 -17.38 0.45 15.39
C LYS A 604 -17.99 -0.31 16.57
N SER A 605 -18.85 0.31 17.34
CA SER A 605 -19.53 -0.34 18.48
C SER A 605 -20.58 -1.37 18.07
N LEU A 606 -21.10 -1.28 16.83
CA LEU A 606 -22.14 -2.16 16.29
C LEU A 606 -21.57 -3.44 15.63
N PHE A 607 -20.25 -3.55 15.46
CA PHE A 607 -19.67 -4.79 14.92
C PHE A 607 -20.09 -5.99 15.77
N ALA A 608 -20.63 -7.01 15.11
CA ALA A 608 -20.87 -8.30 15.76
C ALA A 608 -19.55 -8.81 16.32
N ARG A 609 -19.48 -9.08 17.61
CA ARG A 609 -18.34 -9.77 18.21
C ARG A 609 -18.27 -11.15 17.56
N GLU A 610 -17.20 -11.46 16.86
CA GLU A 610 -16.94 -12.85 16.48
C GLU A 610 -16.84 -13.64 17.78
N ASP A 611 -17.84 -14.51 18.02
CA ASP A 611 -17.71 -15.53 19.04
C ASP A 611 -16.48 -16.36 18.68
N THR A 612 -15.40 -16.19 19.42
CA THR A 612 -14.21 -17.03 19.42
C THR A 612 -14.65 -18.45 19.74
N LYS A 613 -14.92 -19.24 18.68
CA LYS A 613 -15.02 -20.70 18.76
C LYS A 613 -13.66 -21.34 18.57
#